data_fe1a17442dc779fd268c673f3329723a
#
_entry.id   fe1a17442dc779fd268c673f3329723a
#
_cell.length_a   1.000
_cell.length_b   1.000
_cell.length_c   1.000
_cell.angle_alpha   90.00
_cell.angle_beta   90.00
_cell.angle_gamma   90.00
#
_symmetry.space_group_name_H-M   'P 1'
#
loop_
_entity.id
_entity.type
_entity.pdbx_description
1 polymer ?
#
loop_
_entity_poly.entity_id
_entity_poly.type
_entity_poly.pdbx_seq_one_letter_code
_entity_poly.pdbx_strand_id
1 'polypeptide(L)'
;VAQVSTDGTNYSGGSGTGTSSPITVSSLTNGTAYTAKVWAINAYGTSAPSDASSSFTPVEPAYALVAGFGSGTVNIDRFNIAVQANAADFGDLSVGRNSGNVMSSATRTVFSCGRDGSTVFFNTLDYVNPTSAGNATDFGDAAYSRQYGAQFGSSTRGFVAGAEGPS
;
A
#
# COMPACT_ATOMS: atom_id res chain seq x y z
N VAL A 1 21.46 19.91 -5.55
CA VAL A 1 20.07 20.27 -5.26
C VAL A 1 19.21 19.89 -6.45
N ALA A 2 18.07 19.31 -6.22
CA ALA A 2 17.02 19.09 -7.22
C ALA A 2 15.78 19.91 -6.83
N GLN A 3 15.12 20.53 -7.81
CA GLN A 3 13.86 21.25 -7.62
C GLN A 3 12.88 20.91 -8.74
N VAL A 4 11.59 21.02 -8.45
CA VAL A 4 10.53 20.71 -9.42
C VAL A 4 9.62 21.92 -9.67
N SER A 5 8.97 21.90 -10.81
CA SER A 5 8.07 22.94 -11.28
C SER A 5 6.82 22.33 -11.93
N THR A 6 5.67 22.97 -11.74
CA THR A 6 4.40 22.63 -12.41
C THR A 6 4.18 23.45 -13.69
N ASP A 7 4.89 24.58 -13.85
CA ASP A 7 4.74 25.50 -15.00
C ASP A 7 5.96 25.53 -15.93
N GLY A 8 7.01 24.77 -15.58
CA GLY A 8 8.28 24.71 -16.34
C GLY A 8 9.18 25.94 -16.20
N THR A 9 8.75 26.94 -15.44
CA THR A 9 9.42 28.24 -15.27
C THR A 9 9.89 28.46 -13.83
N ASN A 10 8.99 28.28 -12.87
CA ASN A 10 9.25 28.49 -11.45
C ASN A 10 9.51 27.18 -10.73
N TYR A 11 10.76 26.92 -10.36
CA TYR A 11 11.19 25.67 -9.72
C TYR A 11 11.08 25.75 -8.18
N SER A 12 9.87 25.94 -7.67
CA SER A 12 9.52 26.03 -6.25
C SER A 12 8.49 25.02 -5.76
N GLY A 13 8.07 24.09 -6.62
CA GLY A 13 7.05 23.09 -6.33
C GLY A 13 7.49 21.95 -5.41
N GLY A 14 8.76 21.90 -5.03
CA GLY A 14 9.39 20.93 -4.15
C GLY A 14 10.89 20.89 -4.38
N SER A 15 11.65 20.47 -3.36
CA SER A 15 13.10 20.41 -3.46
C SER A 15 13.68 19.21 -2.72
N GLY A 16 14.88 18.78 -3.16
CA GLY A 16 15.70 17.77 -2.51
C GLY A 16 17.18 18.15 -2.55
N THR A 17 17.93 17.71 -1.57
CA THR A 17 19.38 17.91 -1.50
C THR A 17 20.10 16.58 -1.27
N GLY A 18 21.30 16.44 -1.80
CA GLY A 18 22.13 15.26 -1.60
C GLY A 18 23.52 15.49 -2.19
N THR A 19 24.48 14.71 -1.73
CA THR A 19 25.87 14.74 -2.21
C THR A 19 26.15 13.69 -3.29
N SER A 20 25.18 12.78 -3.50
CA SER A 20 25.25 11.71 -4.50
C SER A 20 23.85 11.46 -5.11
N SER A 21 23.82 10.72 -6.21
CA SER A 21 22.57 10.20 -6.79
C SER A 21 22.14 8.92 -6.05
N PRO A 22 20.82 8.68 -5.87
CA PRO A 22 19.70 9.54 -6.26
C PRO A 22 19.45 10.69 -5.26
N ILE A 23 18.86 11.80 -5.74
CA ILE A 23 18.35 12.87 -4.89
C ILE A 23 16.83 12.75 -4.80
N THR A 24 16.28 12.56 -3.61
CA THR A 24 14.85 12.45 -3.38
C THR A 24 14.22 13.83 -3.25
N VAL A 25 13.17 14.09 -4.00
CA VAL A 25 12.28 15.24 -3.82
C VAL A 25 10.96 14.71 -3.24
N SER A 26 10.60 15.16 -2.05
CA SER A 26 9.40 14.71 -1.33
C SER A 26 8.28 15.73 -1.39
N SER A 27 7.10 15.37 -0.84
CA SER A 27 5.94 16.23 -0.69
C SER A 27 5.33 16.74 -2.01
N LEU A 28 5.49 15.97 -3.10
CA LEU A 28 4.81 16.25 -4.35
C LEU A 28 3.35 15.82 -4.28
N THR A 29 2.49 16.56 -4.98
CA THR A 29 1.07 16.21 -5.09
C THR A 29 0.87 15.18 -6.18
N ASN A 30 0.29 14.04 -5.85
CA ASN A 30 -0.05 13.01 -6.82
C ASN A 30 -1.07 13.52 -7.85
N GLY A 31 -0.96 13.07 -9.07
CA GLY A 31 -1.79 13.52 -10.18
C GLY A 31 -1.39 14.88 -10.78
N THR A 32 -0.42 15.58 -10.20
CA THR A 32 0.09 16.85 -10.72
C THR A 32 1.34 16.62 -11.56
N ALA A 33 1.37 17.17 -12.77
CA ALA A 33 2.52 17.07 -13.65
C ALA A 33 3.64 18.02 -13.21
N TYR A 34 4.88 17.51 -13.19
CA TYR A 34 6.09 18.26 -12.83
C TYR A 34 7.18 18.08 -13.88
N THR A 35 8.08 19.06 -13.97
CA THR A 35 9.41 18.93 -14.55
C THR A 35 10.44 19.18 -13.47
N ALA A 36 11.65 18.65 -13.63
CA ALA A 36 12.75 18.81 -12.65
C ALA A 36 13.98 19.45 -13.27
N LYS A 37 14.72 20.18 -12.44
CA LYS A 37 16.08 20.68 -12.72
C LYS A 37 17.00 20.38 -11.55
N VAL A 38 18.29 20.30 -11.81
CA VAL A 38 19.32 20.10 -10.78
C VAL A 38 20.41 21.16 -10.87
N TRP A 39 20.99 21.47 -9.71
CA TRP A 39 22.11 22.39 -9.54
C TRP A 39 23.19 21.75 -8.69
N ALA A 40 24.45 21.98 -9.03
CA ALA A 40 25.56 21.68 -8.14
C ALA A 40 25.84 22.91 -7.24
N ILE A 41 26.12 22.64 -5.97
CA ILE A 41 26.50 23.66 -4.99
C ILE A 41 27.81 23.22 -4.34
N ASN A 42 28.78 24.13 -4.27
CA ASN A 42 30.03 23.93 -3.56
C ASN A 42 30.48 25.22 -2.84
N ALA A 43 31.68 25.21 -2.25
CA ALA A 43 32.22 26.35 -1.51
C ALA A 43 32.41 27.61 -2.37
N TYR A 44 32.46 27.50 -3.69
CA TYR A 44 32.69 28.60 -4.64
C TYR A 44 31.36 29.14 -5.21
N GLY A 45 30.24 28.47 -5.01
CA GLY A 45 28.91 28.91 -5.46
C GLY A 45 28.03 27.84 -6.03
N THR A 46 27.00 28.29 -6.74
CA THR A 46 25.99 27.46 -7.37
C THR A 46 26.16 27.44 -8.89
N SER A 47 26.10 26.29 -9.51
CA SER A 47 26.14 26.14 -10.97
C SER A 47 24.92 26.73 -11.66
N ALA A 48 24.98 26.93 -12.98
CA ALA A 48 23.79 27.03 -13.80
C ALA A 48 22.92 25.75 -13.63
N PRO A 49 21.58 25.88 -13.77
CA PRO A 49 20.70 24.71 -13.75
C PRO A 49 20.93 23.78 -14.95
N SER A 50 20.61 22.50 -14.79
CA SER A 50 20.47 21.60 -15.93
C SER A 50 19.30 22.02 -16.83
N ASP A 51 19.21 21.43 -18.03
CA ASP A 51 17.97 21.43 -18.77
C ASP A 51 16.85 20.79 -17.94
N ALA A 52 15.60 21.15 -18.25
CA ALA A 52 14.44 20.57 -17.61
C ALA A 52 14.32 19.09 -18.03
N SER A 53 13.91 18.23 -17.08
CA SER A 53 13.52 16.86 -17.41
C SER A 53 12.28 16.83 -18.31
N SER A 54 11.99 15.67 -18.91
CA SER A 54 10.65 15.39 -19.40
C SER A 54 9.64 15.51 -18.24
N SER A 55 8.38 15.81 -18.56
CA SER A 55 7.31 15.87 -17.57
C SER A 55 7.07 14.47 -16.95
N PHE A 56 6.84 14.44 -15.65
CA PHE A 56 6.44 13.26 -14.89
C PHE A 56 5.31 13.61 -13.93
N THR A 57 4.47 12.63 -13.63
CA THR A 57 3.32 12.80 -12.72
C THR A 57 3.45 11.78 -11.58
N PRO A 58 3.68 12.22 -10.34
CA PRO A 58 3.62 11.31 -9.19
C PRO A 58 2.26 10.66 -9.09
N VAL A 59 2.24 9.38 -8.75
CA VAL A 59 1.03 8.59 -8.55
C VAL A 59 1.05 7.97 -7.15
N GLU A 60 -0.11 7.73 -6.58
CA GLU A 60 -0.21 6.93 -5.37
C GLU A 60 0.39 5.53 -5.63
N PRO A 61 1.24 5.02 -4.74
CA PRO A 61 1.67 3.65 -4.83
C PRO A 61 0.47 2.71 -4.75
N ALA A 62 0.31 1.85 -5.75
CA ALA A 62 -0.71 0.81 -5.73
C ALA A 62 -0.15 -0.41 -5.00
N TYR A 63 -0.72 -0.74 -3.86
CA TYR A 63 -0.32 -1.89 -3.06
C TYR A 63 -1.33 -3.01 -3.12
N ALA A 64 -0.83 -4.24 -3.13
CA ALA A 64 -1.61 -5.42 -2.79
C ALA A 64 -1.21 -5.92 -1.40
N LEU A 65 -2.19 -6.34 -0.63
CA LEU A 65 -2.01 -6.99 0.65
C LEU A 65 -2.41 -8.47 0.51
N VAL A 66 -1.62 -9.33 1.09
CA VAL A 66 -1.85 -10.78 1.10
C VAL A 66 -1.65 -11.31 2.51
N ALA A 67 -2.49 -12.25 2.91
CA ALA A 67 -2.42 -12.87 4.23
C ALA A 67 -2.95 -14.31 4.20
N GLY A 68 -2.63 -15.09 5.21
CA GLY A 68 -3.26 -16.40 5.41
C GLY A 68 -2.75 -17.51 4.48
N PHE A 69 -1.46 -17.57 4.20
CA PHE A 69 -0.84 -18.57 3.33
C PHE A 69 -0.44 -19.89 4.01
N GLY A 70 -0.67 -20.04 5.27
CA GLY A 70 -0.31 -21.25 5.99
C GLY A 70 -1.24 -21.53 7.14
N SER A 71 -1.14 -22.74 7.68
CA SER A 71 -1.92 -23.14 8.85
C SER A 71 -1.53 -22.27 10.05
N GLY A 72 -2.46 -21.47 10.54
CA GLY A 72 -2.26 -20.64 11.73
C GLY A 72 -1.33 -19.44 11.55
N THR A 73 -1.01 -19.04 10.31
CA THR A 73 -0.16 -17.85 10.08
C THR A 73 -0.94 -16.56 10.29
N VAL A 74 -0.30 -15.58 10.89
CA VAL A 74 -0.85 -14.24 11.13
C VAL A 74 -0.35 -13.21 10.13
N ASN A 75 0.79 -13.45 9.47
CA ASN A 75 1.48 -12.48 8.62
C ASN A 75 0.59 -11.87 7.54
N ILE A 76 0.69 -10.57 7.41
CA ILE A 76 0.19 -9.78 6.29
C ILE A 76 1.40 -9.24 5.55
N ASP A 77 1.53 -9.57 4.30
CA ASP A 77 2.56 -9.04 3.43
C ASP A 77 2.01 -7.99 2.48
N ARG A 78 2.84 -7.00 2.15
CA ARG A 78 2.54 -5.94 1.19
C ARG A 78 3.54 -5.93 0.06
N PHE A 79 3.07 -5.78 -1.16
CA PHE A 79 3.94 -5.49 -2.30
C PHE A 79 3.35 -4.39 -3.19
N ASN A 80 4.25 -3.62 -3.81
CA ASN A 80 3.88 -2.59 -4.77
C ASN A 80 3.63 -3.26 -6.13
N ILE A 81 2.41 -3.16 -6.66
CA ILE A 81 2.05 -3.78 -7.95
C ILE A 81 2.57 -3.01 -9.16
N ALA A 82 3.04 -1.79 -8.98
CA ALA A 82 3.61 -0.97 -10.06
C ALA A 82 5.13 -1.12 -10.20
N VAL A 83 5.80 -1.76 -9.24
CA VAL A 83 7.26 -1.90 -9.21
C VAL A 83 7.63 -3.34 -8.87
N GLN A 84 8.50 -3.94 -9.67
CA GLN A 84 9.04 -5.28 -9.39
C GLN A 84 9.92 -5.22 -8.14
N ALA A 85 9.41 -5.78 -7.03
CA ALA A 85 10.11 -5.87 -5.76
C ALA A 85 9.56 -7.05 -4.95
N ASN A 86 10.33 -7.52 -3.97
CA ASN A 86 9.84 -8.50 -3.01
C ASN A 86 8.73 -7.88 -2.16
N ALA A 87 7.84 -8.74 -1.65
CA ALA A 87 6.90 -8.35 -0.61
C ALA A 87 7.66 -7.91 0.65
N ALA A 88 7.08 -6.99 1.37
CA ALA A 88 7.57 -6.55 2.68
C ALA A 88 6.53 -6.89 3.74
N ASP A 89 6.99 -7.21 4.92
CA ASP A 89 6.13 -7.37 6.09
C ASP A 89 5.31 -6.09 6.30
N PHE A 90 4.00 -6.28 6.48
CA PHE A 90 3.06 -5.19 6.72
C PHE A 90 2.58 -5.18 8.17
N GLY A 91 2.44 -6.34 8.79
CA GLY A 91 1.92 -6.56 10.13
C GLY A 91 1.22 -7.90 10.24
N ASP A 92 0.42 -8.10 11.28
CA ASP A 92 -0.22 -9.37 11.60
C ASP A 92 -1.74 -9.26 11.68
N LEU A 93 -2.44 -10.35 11.32
CA LEU A 93 -3.85 -10.58 11.65
C LEU A 93 -4.01 -10.77 13.17
N SER A 94 -5.20 -10.53 13.71
CA SER A 94 -5.50 -10.81 15.12
C SER A 94 -5.52 -12.30 15.44
N VAL A 95 -5.86 -13.14 14.45
CA VAL A 95 -5.92 -14.59 14.55
C VAL A 95 -5.30 -15.23 13.33
N GLY A 96 -4.40 -16.18 13.56
CA GLY A 96 -3.75 -16.95 12.49
C GLY A 96 -4.74 -17.86 11.77
N ARG A 97 -4.85 -17.68 10.46
CA ARG A 97 -5.83 -18.41 9.63
C ARG A 97 -5.40 -18.51 8.18
N ASN A 98 -5.99 -19.45 7.49
CA ASN A 98 -5.89 -19.61 6.04
C ASN A 98 -7.28 -19.60 5.39
N SER A 99 -7.32 -19.62 4.06
CA SER A 99 -8.58 -19.76 3.31
C SER A 99 -9.64 -18.70 3.64
N GLY A 100 -9.20 -17.58 4.19
CA GLY A 100 -10.03 -16.41 4.41
C GLY A 100 -10.27 -15.63 3.12
N ASN A 101 -11.02 -14.57 3.26
CA ASN A 101 -11.36 -13.66 2.16
C ASN A 101 -10.79 -12.28 2.45
N VAL A 102 -10.53 -11.51 1.41
CA VAL A 102 -10.03 -10.13 1.55
C VAL A 102 -10.81 -9.18 0.64
N MET A 103 -11.19 -8.04 1.14
CA MET A 103 -11.84 -6.99 0.37
C MET A 103 -11.24 -5.64 0.76
N SER A 104 -11.05 -4.77 -0.23
CA SER A 104 -10.34 -3.51 -0.03
C SER A 104 -11.09 -2.32 -0.61
N SER A 105 -10.90 -1.20 0.07
CA SER A 105 -11.14 0.15 -0.43
C SER A 105 -9.84 0.96 -0.38
N ALA A 106 -9.88 2.22 -0.76
CA ALA A 106 -8.72 3.10 -0.65
C ALA A 106 -8.22 3.32 0.80
N THR A 107 -9.09 3.15 1.80
CA THR A 107 -8.79 3.46 3.20
C THR A 107 -8.84 2.25 4.13
N ARG A 108 -9.32 1.11 3.66
CA ARG A 108 -9.49 -0.08 4.51
C ARG A 108 -9.41 -1.37 3.71
N THR A 109 -8.62 -2.31 4.20
CA THR A 109 -8.64 -3.70 3.78
C THR A 109 -9.19 -4.55 4.89
N VAL A 110 -10.23 -5.34 4.62
CA VAL A 110 -10.86 -6.25 5.59
C VAL A 110 -10.51 -7.68 5.19
N PHE A 111 -9.96 -8.42 6.13
CA PHE A 111 -9.73 -9.86 6.06
C PHE A 111 -10.84 -10.56 6.82
N SER A 112 -11.52 -11.51 6.21
CA SER A 112 -12.71 -12.11 6.81
C SER A 112 -12.64 -13.62 6.85
N CYS A 113 -13.10 -14.19 7.96
CA CYS A 113 -13.32 -15.63 8.10
C CYS A 113 -12.04 -16.47 7.87
N GLY A 114 -12.17 -17.70 7.43
CA GLY A 114 -11.08 -18.64 7.25
C GLY A 114 -11.06 -19.73 8.30
N ARG A 115 -9.97 -20.49 8.37
CA ARG A 115 -9.78 -21.57 9.35
C ARG A 115 -8.32 -21.69 9.83
N ASP A 116 -8.10 -22.41 10.92
CA ASP A 116 -6.78 -22.65 11.50
C ASP A 116 -5.89 -23.64 10.73
N GLY A 117 -6.39 -24.22 9.66
CA GLY A 117 -5.72 -25.24 8.87
C GLY A 117 -6.11 -26.68 9.27
N SER A 118 -6.93 -26.85 10.29
CA SER A 118 -7.46 -28.18 10.69
C SER A 118 -8.98 -28.20 10.64
N THR A 119 -9.64 -27.88 11.73
CA THR A 119 -11.11 -28.02 11.88
C THR A 119 -11.80 -26.79 12.42
N VAL A 120 -11.07 -25.79 12.92
CA VAL A 120 -11.65 -24.59 13.51
C VAL A 120 -11.89 -23.54 12.45
N PHE A 121 -13.13 -23.22 12.21
CA PHE A 121 -13.57 -22.15 11.32
C PHE A 121 -13.76 -20.86 12.11
N PHE A 122 -13.34 -19.74 11.53
CA PHE A 122 -13.46 -18.41 12.13
C PHE A 122 -14.56 -17.59 11.46
N ASN A 123 -15.20 -16.74 12.25
CA ASN A 123 -16.10 -15.68 11.80
C ASN A 123 -15.44 -14.28 11.95
N THR A 124 -14.24 -14.21 12.50
CA THR A 124 -13.50 -12.97 12.76
C THR A 124 -13.31 -12.15 11.49
N LEU A 125 -13.53 -10.86 11.61
CA LEU A 125 -13.22 -9.85 10.61
C LEU A 125 -12.12 -8.97 11.16
N ASP A 126 -11.00 -8.89 10.46
CA ASP A 126 -9.90 -7.99 10.80
C ASP A 126 -9.77 -6.90 9.75
N TYR A 127 -9.32 -5.71 10.12
CA TYR A 127 -9.02 -4.68 9.16
C TYR A 127 -7.67 -4.00 9.39
N VAL A 128 -7.12 -3.50 8.30
CA VAL A 128 -5.94 -2.61 8.29
C VAL A 128 -6.21 -1.38 7.44
N ASN A 129 -5.44 -0.32 7.67
CA ASN A 129 -5.31 0.78 6.71
C ASN A 129 -4.24 0.40 5.67
N PRO A 130 -4.56 0.23 4.38
CA PRO A 130 -3.60 -0.27 3.39
C PRO A 130 -2.42 0.68 3.11
N THR A 131 -2.52 1.94 3.53
CA THR A 131 -1.46 2.94 3.32
C THR A 131 -0.46 3.04 4.49
N SER A 132 -0.76 2.41 5.64
CA SER A 132 0.06 2.47 6.85
C SER A 132 0.30 1.08 7.41
N ALA A 133 1.54 0.62 7.40
CA ALA A 133 1.91 -0.67 7.97
C ALA A 133 1.57 -0.75 9.47
N GLY A 134 1.14 -1.91 9.91
CA GLY A 134 0.75 -2.19 11.28
C GLY A 134 -0.17 -3.39 11.38
N ASN A 135 -0.33 -3.90 12.60
CA ASN A 135 -1.19 -5.04 12.87
C ASN A 135 -2.66 -4.73 12.61
N ALA A 136 -3.39 -5.75 12.24
CA ALA A 136 -4.83 -5.66 12.05
C ALA A 136 -5.54 -5.39 13.36
N THR A 137 -6.63 -4.64 13.25
CA THR A 137 -7.55 -4.39 14.34
C THR A 137 -8.81 -5.21 14.11
N ASP A 138 -9.37 -5.77 15.16
CA ASP A 138 -10.65 -6.44 15.13
C ASP A 138 -11.74 -5.48 14.59
N PHE A 139 -12.47 -5.94 13.58
CA PHE A 139 -13.59 -5.22 12.98
C PHE A 139 -14.94 -5.72 13.46
N GLY A 140 -14.95 -6.88 14.13
CA GLY A 140 -16.13 -7.61 14.57
C GLY A 140 -16.24 -8.99 13.93
N ASP A 141 -17.41 -9.58 13.96
CA ASP A 141 -17.65 -10.95 13.52
C ASP A 141 -18.67 -11.05 12.39
N ALA A 142 -18.44 -11.97 11.47
CA ALA A 142 -19.47 -12.43 10.55
C ALA A 142 -20.52 -13.27 11.28
N ALA A 143 -21.75 -13.31 10.76
CA ALA A 143 -22.84 -14.08 11.37
C ALA A 143 -22.54 -15.59 11.46
N TYR A 144 -21.65 -16.10 10.60
CA TYR A 144 -21.29 -17.53 10.54
C TYR A 144 -19.81 -17.69 10.26
N SER A 145 -19.18 -18.69 10.90
CA SER A 145 -17.83 -19.16 10.60
C SER A 145 -17.78 -19.82 9.23
N ARG A 146 -16.78 -19.52 8.38
CA ARG A 146 -16.70 -20.02 7.01
C ARG A 146 -15.32 -19.90 6.39
N GLN A 147 -15.10 -20.60 5.28
CA GLN A 147 -13.93 -20.48 4.42
C GLN A 147 -14.33 -20.48 2.93
N TYR A 148 -13.40 -20.15 2.04
CA TYR A 148 -13.57 -20.23 0.57
C TYR A 148 -14.77 -19.46 -0.01
N GLY A 149 -15.24 -18.42 0.63
CA GLY A 149 -16.30 -17.59 0.08
C GLY A 149 -15.83 -16.76 -1.13
N ALA A 150 -16.77 -16.46 -2.02
CA ALA A 150 -16.56 -15.40 -3.00
C ALA A 150 -16.71 -14.04 -2.32
N GLN A 151 -15.89 -13.07 -2.70
CA GLN A 151 -15.94 -11.73 -2.15
C GLN A 151 -15.90 -10.67 -3.22
N PHE A 152 -16.58 -9.59 -2.97
CA PHE A 152 -16.57 -8.40 -3.80
C PHE A 152 -16.93 -7.18 -2.96
N GLY A 153 -16.57 -6.00 -3.43
CA GLY A 153 -16.82 -4.79 -2.68
C GLY A 153 -16.86 -3.54 -3.55
N SER A 154 -17.31 -2.49 -2.93
CA SER A 154 -17.20 -1.12 -3.44
C SER A 154 -16.32 -0.32 -2.48
N SER A 155 -16.18 0.99 -2.73
CA SER A 155 -15.45 1.89 -1.82
C SER A 155 -16.05 1.99 -0.41
N THR A 156 -17.31 1.54 -0.21
CA THR A 156 -18.06 1.71 1.05
C THR A 156 -18.64 0.42 1.61
N ARG A 157 -18.74 -0.66 0.81
CA ARG A 157 -19.38 -1.92 1.22
C ARG A 157 -18.57 -3.11 0.73
N GLY A 158 -18.49 -4.14 1.60
CA GLY A 158 -17.94 -5.43 1.27
C GLY A 158 -19.00 -6.52 1.40
N PHE A 159 -18.92 -7.54 0.56
CA PHE A 159 -19.81 -8.69 0.54
C PHE A 159 -19.01 -9.99 0.52
N VAL A 160 -19.41 -10.94 1.29
CA VAL A 160 -18.91 -12.32 1.24
C VAL A 160 -20.12 -13.22 0.95
N ALA A 161 -20.05 -14.01 -0.10
CA ALA A 161 -21.13 -14.90 -0.55
C ALA A 161 -20.61 -16.32 -0.77
N GLY A 162 -21.50 -17.29 -0.58
CA GLY A 162 -21.13 -18.69 -0.58
C GLY A 162 -20.26 -19.02 0.62
N ALA A 163 -19.61 -20.09 0.61
CA ALA A 163 -18.59 -20.55 1.52
C ALA A 163 -18.93 -21.89 2.15
N GLU A 164 -17.88 -22.64 2.49
CA GLU A 164 -17.99 -23.83 3.32
C GLU A 164 -17.96 -23.40 4.79
N GLY A 165 -18.85 -23.98 5.59
CA GLY A 165 -18.91 -23.81 7.04
C GLY A 165 -18.71 -25.16 7.76
N PRO A 166 -18.69 -25.16 9.09
CA PRO A 166 -18.72 -26.40 9.85
C PRO A 166 -19.99 -27.18 9.52
N SER A 167 -19.85 -28.48 9.26
CA SER A 167 -20.94 -29.47 9.07
C SER A 167 -21.61 -29.81 10.39
#